data_86f753f46fc6b6e5ebbb5b3d252a2cba
#
_entry.id   86f753f46fc6b6e5ebbb5b3d252a2cba
#
_cell.length_a   1.000
_cell.length_b   1.000
_cell.length_c   1.000
_cell.angle_alpha   90.00
_cell.angle_beta   90.00
_cell.angle_gamma   90.00
#
_symmetry.space_group_name_H-M   'P 1'
#
loop_
_entity.id
_entity.type
_entity.pdbx_description
1 polymer ?
#
loop_
_entity_poly.entity_id
_entity_poly.type
_entity_poly.pdbx_seq_one_letter_code
_entity_poly.pdbx_strand_id
1 'polypeptide(L)'
;MIGTHNTFTYLHCDSKLVEGQSRFWRCQDLTLAEQYKIGVRYFDIRVFRTVKNGRKVWQAAHGEANLKKTWTNIKSVCNMVRALKGSKFRILLEKGDQDDIDEFAKQVNDLAPKYPELDWAVIKNGWIQVYIREDHPKWNEYSYEDWKVGDVIKNFTKYPIKENAIKHNPTITEYMIKTEDEVWLMDFINH
;
A
#
# COMPACT_ATOMS: atom_id res chain seq x y z
N MET A 1 5.13 -7.09 13.20
CA MET A 1 5.89 -7.16 11.90
C MET A 1 5.93 -5.78 11.25
N ILE A 2 7.09 -5.35 10.74
CA ILE A 2 7.22 -4.07 10.03
C ILE A 2 6.67 -4.20 8.62
N GLY A 3 5.74 -3.30 8.26
CA GLY A 3 5.16 -3.18 6.94
C GLY A 3 5.32 -1.77 6.38
N THR A 4 5.19 -1.62 5.07
CA THR A 4 5.16 -0.32 4.39
C THR A 4 3.79 -0.02 3.85
N HIS A 5 3.25 1.16 4.23
CA HIS A 5 2.06 1.73 3.63
C HIS A 5 2.39 2.24 2.22
N ASN A 6 1.55 1.91 1.25
CA ASN A 6 1.73 2.34 -0.13
C ASN A 6 3.15 2.11 -0.71
N THR A 7 3.58 0.87 -0.68
CA THR A 7 4.95 0.40 -0.99
C THR A 7 5.59 1.04 -2.23
N PHE A 8 4.81 1.33 -3.29
CA PHE A 8 5.33 1.83 -4.57
C PHE A 8 5.35 3.34 -4.72
N THR A 9 5.00 4.12 -3.71
CA THR A 9 4.93 5.58 -3.82
C THR A 9 6.27 6.29 -3.96
N TYR A 10 7.39 5.57 -3.89
CA TYR A 10 8.70 6.09 -4.30
C TYR A 10 8.81 6.32 -5.82
N LEU A 11 7.91 5.73 -6.62
CA LEU A 11 7.89 5.91 -8.07
C LEU A 11 7.31 7.26 -8.47
N HIS A 12 7.70 7.73 -9.64
CA HIS A 12 7.10 8.91 -10.24
C HIS A 12 5.66 8.68 -10.69
N CYS A 13 4.85 9.73 -10.65
CA CYS A 13 3.51 9.75 -11.19
C CYS A 13 3.50 9.96 -12.71
N ASP A 14 2.46 9.47 -13.40
CA ASP A 14 2.24 9.72 -14.83
C ASP A 14 1.92 11.21 -15.10
N SER A 15 1.20 11.87 -14.20
CA SER A 15 0.83 13.28 -14.30
C SER A 15 1.89 14.17 -13.66
N LYS A 16 2.42 15.13 -14.43
CA LYS A 16 3.37 16.14 -13.90
C LYS A 16 2.75 17.04 -12.83
N LEU A 17 1.45 17.35 -12.96
CA LEU A 17 0.73 18.17 -11.99
C LEU A 17 0.62 17.45 -10.64
N VAL A 18 0.24 16.17 -10.66
CA VAL A 18 0.15 15.33 -9.45
C VAL A 18 1.55 15.06 -8.89
N GLU A 19 2.56 14.86 -9.73
CA GLU A 19 3.95 14.71 -9.30
C GLU A 19 4.44 15.94 -8.53
N GLY A 20 4.08 17.15 -8.96
CA GLY A 20 4.40 18.40 -8.24
C GLY A 20 3.79 18.48 -6.84
N GLN A 21 2.79 17.65 -6.53
CA GLN A 21 2.12 17.55 -5.24
C GLN A 21 2.56 16.29 -4.45
N SER A 22 3.70 15.70 -4.77
CA SER A 22 4.17 14.42 -4.21
C SER A 22 4.22 14.39 -2.69
N ARG A 23 4.43 15.52 -2.02
CA ARG A 23 4.42 15.64 -0.56
C ARG A 23 3.09 15.20 0.09
N PHE A 24 1.98 15.15 -0.67
CA PHE A 24 0.65 14.77 -0.16
C PHE A 24 0.27 13.33 -0.46
N TRP A 25 0.98 12.64 -1.35
CA TRP A 25 0.65 11.27 -1.73
C TRP A 25 1.83 10.30 -1.65
N ARG A 26 3.06 10.79 -1.60
CA ARG A 26 4.25 9.92 -1.47
C ARG A 26 4.39 9.46 -0.03
N CYS A 27 4.41 8.15 0.18
CA CYS A 27 4.53 7.50 1.47
C CYS A 27 5.89 6.83 1.67
N GLN A 28 6.64 6.58 0.60
CA GLN A 28 7.95 5.91 0.66
C GLN A 28 8.95 6.60 -0.25
N ASP A 29 10.21 6.67 0.20
CA ASP A 29 11.36 7.11 -0.60
C ASP A 29 12.19 5.90 -1.09
N LEU A 30 12.23 4.82 -0.31
CA LEU A 30 13.01 3.63 -0.61
C LEU A 30 12.30 2.74 -1.65
N THR A 31 13.08 2.16 -2.56
CA THR A 31 12.61 1.13 -3.48
C THR A 31 12.16 -0.13 -2.73
N LEU A 32 11.35 -0.97 -3.36
CA LEU A 32 10.91 -2.25 -2.79
C LEU A 32 12.09 -3.10 -2.26
N ALA A 33 13.19 -3.15 -2.99
CA ALA A 33 14.38 -3.91 -2.60
C ALA A 33 15.08 -3.31 -1.37
N GLU A 34 15.15 -1.98 -1.30
CA GLU A 34 15.72 -1.28 -0.14
C GLU A 34 14.84 -1.43 1.10
N GLN A 35 13.51 -1.30 0.94
CA GLN A 35 12.56 -1.58 2.01
C GLN A 35 12.77 -2.99 2.58
N TYR A 36 12.86 -4.01 1.72
CA TYR A 36 13.15 -5.38 2.13
C TYR A 36 14.50 -5.52 2.86
N LYS A 37 15.55 -4.84 2.34
CA LYS A 37 16.90 -4.88 2.91
C LYS A 37 16.97 -4.32 4.34
N ILE A 38 16.17 -3.29 4.64
CA ILE A 38 16.12 -2.69 6.00
C ILE A 38 15.16 -3.44 6.95
N GLY A 39 14.61 -4.58 6.55
CA GLY A 39 13.82 -5.44 7.45
C GLY A 39 12.31 -5.42 7.24
N VAL A 40 11.79 -4.67 6.27
CA VAL A 40 10.35 -4.73 5.92
C VAL A 40 10.00 -6.15 5.45
N ARG A 41 8.90 -6.69 5.97
CA ARG A 41 8.39 -8.02 5.63
C ARG A 41 6.91 -8.05 5.28
N TYR A 42 6.25 -6.91 5.30
CA TYR A 42 4.87 -6.76 4.84
C TYR A 42 4.76 -5.56 3.89
N PHE A 43 4.13 -5.77 2.71
CA PHE A 43 4.06 -4.77 1.66
C PHE A 43 2.61 -4.44 1.31
N ASP A 44 2.21 -3.17 1.46
CA ASP A 44 0.91 -2.66 1.02
C ASP A 44 1.03 -2.18 -0.43
N ILE A 45 0.44 -2.94 -1.34
CA ILE A 45 0.51 -2.71 -2.79
C ILE A 45 -0.86 -2.28 -3.29
N ARG A 46 -0.96 -1.05 -3.78
CA ARG A 46 -2.21 -0.50 -4.28
C ARG A 46 -2.20 -0.41 -5.79
N VAL A 47 -3.28 -0.87 -6.41
CA VAL A 47 -3.42 -0.97 -7.86
C VAL A 47 -4.77 -0.46 -8.32
N PHE A 48 -4.86 -0.07 -9.58
CA PHE A 48 -6.10 0.13 -10.31
C PHE A 48 -5.95 -0.43 -11.72
N ARG A 49 -7.07 -0.67 -12.40
CA ARG A 49 -7.06 -1.17 -13.76
C ARG A 49 -7.10 -0.03 -14.75
N THR A 50 -6.26 -0.09 -15.78
CA THR A 50 -6.18 0.95 -16.83
C THR A 50 -5.82 0.34 -18.18
N VAL A 51 -5.84 1.16 -19.24
CA VAL A 51 -5.40 0.78 -20.58
C VAL A 51 -4.07 1.44 -20.90
N LYS A 52 -3.06 0.65 -21.22
CA LYS A 52 -1.75 1.11 -21.72
C LYS A 52 -1.46 0.40 -23.06
N ASN A 53 -1.19 1.19 -24.09
CA ASN A 53 -0.90 0.66 -25.44
C ASN A 53 -1.98 -0.33 -25.94
N GLY A 54 -3.26 0.01 -25.74
CA GLY A 54 -4.40 -0.82 -26.16
C GLY A 54 -4.65 -2.09 -25.34
N ARG A 55 -3.91 -2.31 -24.23
CA ARG A 55 -4.07 -3.47 -23.36
C ARG A 55 -4.51 -3.08 -21.97
N LYS A 56 -5.45 -3.83 -21.38
CA LYS A 56 -5.81 -3.70 -19.96
C LYS A 56 -4.65 -4.19 -19.09
N VAL A 57 -4.23 -3.37 -18.15
CA VAL A 57 -3.13 -3.65 -17.19
C VAL A 57 -3.51 -3.18 -15.80
N TRP A 58 -2.86 -3.73 -14.78
CA TRP A 58 -2.89 -3.22 -13.42
C TRP A 58 -1.76 -2.21 -13.24
N GLN A 59 -2.06 -1.04 -12.71
CA GLN A 59 -1.08 0.03 -12.48
C GLN A 59 -1.05 0.38 -10.99
N ALA A 60 0.14 0.61 -10.45
CA ALA A 60 0.31 1.10 -9.09
C ALA A 60 -0.31 2.49 -8.93
N ALA A 61 -0.97 2.72 -7.79
CA ALA A 61 -1.63 3.99 -7.49
C ALA A 61 -1.60 4.33 -6.00
N HIS A 62 -1.87 5.61 -5.72
CA HIS A 62 -2.27 6.12 -4.42
C HIS A 62 -3.24 7.29 -4.63
N GLY A 63 -4.51 7.08 -4.35
CA GLY A 63 -5.55 8.05 -4.69
C GLY A 63 -5.49 8.45 -6.17
N GLU A 64 -5.30 9.73 -6.44
CA GLU A 64 -5.18 10.26 -7.81
C GLU A 64 -3.79 10.07 -8.44
N ALA A 65 -2.79 9.69 -7.66
CA ALA A 65 -1.43 9.47 -8.16
C ALA A 65 -1.33 8.10 -8.86
N ASN A 66 -1.32 8.11 -10.19
CA ASN A 66 -1.08 6.94 -11.02
C ASN A 66 0.43 6.77 -11.24
N LEU A 67 1.02 5.74 -10.63
CA LEU A 67 2.46 5.57 -10.56
C LEU A 67 3.01 4.83 -11.80
N LYS A 68 4.26 5.10 -12.18
CA LYS A 68 4.90 4.52 -13.38
C LYS A 68 5.31 3.05 -13.19
N LYS A 69 4.40 2.21 -12.71
CA LYS A 69 4.58 0.76 -12.60
C LYS A 69 3.31 0.03 -13.00
N THR A 70 3.41 -0.89 -13.91
CA THR A 70 2.29 -1.69 -14.42
C THR A 70 2.59 -3.18 -14.42
N TRP A 71 1.53 -3.99 -14.35
CA TRP A 71 1.55 -5.44 -14.44
C TRP A 71 0.43 -5.93 -15.38
N THR A 72 0.68 -6.98 -16.11
CA THR A 72 -0.33 -7.58 -17.00
C THR A 72 -1.46 -8.27 -16.25
N ASN A 73 -1.18 -8.77 -15.05
CA ASN A 73 -2.13 -9.47 -14.17
C ASN A 73 -1.65 -9.41 -12.71
N ILE A 74 -2.54 -9.72 -11.77
CA ILE A 74 -2.24 -9.73 -10.32
C ILE A 74 -1.21 -10.81 -9.96
N LYS A 75 -1.17 -11.94 -10.68
CA LYS A 75 -0.15 -12.97 -10.48
C LYS A 75 1.28 -12.42 -10.61
N SER A 76 1.49 -11.47 -11.51
CA SER A 76 2.81 -10.83 -11.67
C SER A 76 3.21 -10.02 -10.45
N VAL A 77 2.25 -9.39 -9.76
CA VAL A 77 2.46 -8.70 -8.47
C VAL A 77 2.84 -9.74 -7.40
N CYS A 78 2.07 -10.81 -7.28
CA CYS A 78 2.33 -11.88 -6.31
C CYS A 78 3.73 -12.50 -6.49
N ASN A 79 4.12 -12.80 -7.72
CA ASN A 79 5.44 -13.36 -8.02
C ASN A 79 6.59 -12.42 -7.63
N MET A 80 6.40 -11.12 -7.82
CA MET A 80 7.40 -10.13 -7.46
C MET A 80 7.67 -10.12 -5.95
N VAL A 81 6.61 -10.16 -5.10
CA VAL A 81 6.78 -10.17 -3.65
C VAL A 81 7.26 -11.54 -3.15
N ARG A 82 6.78 -12.64 -3.73
CA ARG A 82 7.24 -13.99 -3.38
C ARG A 82 8.76 -14.16 -3.56
N ALA A 83 9.38 -13.42 -4.48
CA ALA A 83 10.83 -13.39 -4.63
C ALA A 83 11.56 -12.81 -3.39
N LEU A 84 10.85 -12.06 -2.55
CA LEU A 84 11.33 -11.52 -1.28
C LEU A 84 10.99 -12.52 -0.16
N LYS A 85 11.88 -13.45 0.11
CA LYS A 85 11.65 -14.56 1.04
C LYS A 85 11.15 -14.12 2.42
N GLY A 86 10.13 -14.80 2.92
CA GLY A 86 9.54 -14.52 4.24
C GLY A 86 8.65 -13.27 4.29
N SER A 87 8.36 -12.66 3.13
CA SER A 87 7.47 -11.52 3.06
C SER A 87 6.02 -11.94 2.89
N LYS A 88 5.12 -11.19 3.55
CA LYS A 88 3.69 -11.18 3.31
C LYS A 88 3.29 -9.87 2.62
N PHE A 89 2.11 -9.81 2.03
CA PHE A 89 1.65 -8.61 1.35
C PHE A 89 0.14 -8.57 1.22
N ARG A 90 -0.39 -7.36 1.14
CA ARG A 90 -1.75 -7.13 0.68
C ARG A 90 -1.74 -6.46 -0.69
N ILE A 91 -2.70 -6.83 -1.54
CA ILE A 91 -3.01 -6.08 -2.75
C ILE A 91 -4.37 -5.42 -2.56
N LEU A 92 -4.42 -4.11 -2.75
CA LEU A 92 -5.59 -3.30 -2.55
C LEU A 92 -5.99 -2.67 -3.88
N LEU A 93 -7.26 -2.88 -4.29
CA LEU A 93 -7.84 -2.16 -5.41
C LEU A 93 -8.19 -0.75 -4.96
N GLU A 94 -7.38 0.24 -5.38
CA GLU A 94 -7.46 1.63 -4.94
C GLU A 94 -8.68 2.35 -5.52
N LYS A 95 -9.00 2.07 -6.78
CA LYS A 95 -10.12 2.65 -7.53
C LYS A 95 -10.50 1.77 -8.71
N GLY A 96 -11.75 1.86 -9.16
CA GLY A 96 -12.28 1.15 -10.32
C GLY A 96 -13.80 1.15 -10.32
N ASP A 97 -14.37 0.80 -11.45
CA ASP A 97 -15.79 0.52 -11.58
C ASP A 97 -16.13 -0.92 -11.13
N GLN A 98 -17.39 -1.34 -11.28
CA GLN A 98 -17.80 -2.67 -10.85
C GLN A 98 -17.09 -3.77 -11.65
N ASP A 99 -16.86 -3.57 -12.96
CA ASP A 99 -16.16 -4.53 -13.82
C ASP A 99 -14.69 -4.72 -13.35
N ASP A 100 -14.06 -3.64 -12.90
CA ASP A 100 -12.69 -3.68 -12.35
C ASP A 100 -12.66 -4.42 -11.00
N ILE A 101 -13.66 -4.19 -10.14
CA ILE A 101 -13.82 -4.90 -8.86
C ILE A 101 -14.02 -6.40 -9.11
N ASP A 102 -14.90 -6.78 -10.02
CA ASP A 102 -15.22 -8.18 -10.32
C ASP A 102 -14.00 -8.91 -10.93
N GLU A 103 -13.29 -8.27 -11.83
CA GLU A 103 -12.05 -8.83 -12.41
C GLU A 103 -10.96 -8.96 -11.36
N PHE A 104 -10.80 -7.97 -10.47
CA PHE A 104 -9.85 -8.02 -9.36
C PHE A 104 -10.18 -9.17 -8.42
N ALA A 105 -11.44 -9.25 -7.95
CA ALA A 105 -11.91 -10.30 -7.07
C ALA A 105 -11.69 -11.70 -7.67
N LYS A 106 -12.01 -11.88 -8.97
CA LYS A 106 -11.75 -13.12 -9.68
C LYS A 106 -10.27 -13.51 -9.64
N GLN A 107 -9.36 -12.57 -10.01
CA GLN A 107 -7.93 -12.86 -10.04
C GLN A 107 -7.37 -13.19 -8.65
N VAL A 108 -7.76 -12.44 -7.61
CA VAL A 108 -7.25 -12.69 -6.24
C VAL A 108 -7.80 -13.99 -5.66
N ASN A 109 -9.06 -14.33 -5.91
CA ASN A 109 -9.65 -15.60 -5.47
C ASN A 109 -8.95 -16.81 -6.12
N ASP A 110 -8.61 -16.72 -7.41
CA ASP A 110 -7.85 -17.77 -8.11
C ASP A 110 -6.41 -17.93 -7.61
N LEU A 111 -5.84 -16.86 -7.06
CA LEU A 111 -4.47 -16.79 -6.59
C LEU A 111 -4.33 -17.13 -5.10
N ALA A 112 -5.26 -16.74 -4.26
CA ALA A 112 -5.18 -16.90 -2.82
C ALA A 112 -4.79 -18.32 -2.35
N PRO A 113 -5.31 -19.42 -2.92
CA PRO A 113 -4.90 -20.77 -2.54
C PRO A 113 -3.43 -21.09 -2.87
N LYS A 114 -2.85 -20.36 -3.83
CA LYS A 114 -1.47 -20.59 -4.33
C LYS A 114 -0.45 -19.64 -3.71
N TYR A 115 -0.92 -18.58 -3.05
CA TYR A 115 -0.12 -17.53 -2.43
C TYR A 115 -0.58 -17.32 -0.98
N PRO A 116 -0.16 -18.19 -0.05
CA PRO A 116 -0.56 -18.09 1.35
C PRO A 116 -0.09 -16.78 2.01
N GLU A 117 0.89 -16.11 1.43
CA GLU A 117 1.39 -14.80 1.84
C GLU A 117 0.54 -13.61 1.38
N LEU A 118 -0.51 -13.85 0.57
CA LEU A 118 -1.37 -12.81 -0.03
C LEU A 118 -2.60 -12.52 0.81
N ASP A 119 -2.77 -11.24 1.17
CA ASP A 119 -4.04 -10.63 1.56
C ASP A 119 -4.54 -9.72 0.43
N TRP A 120 -5.83 -9.40 0.42
CA TRP A 120 -6.39 -8.45 -0.53
C TRP A 120 -7.53 -7.63 0.07
N ALA A 121 -7.76 -6.46 -0.50
CA ALA A 121 -8.87 -5.60 -0.14
C ALA A 121 -9.33 -4.77 -1.34
N VAL A 122 -10.54 -4.23 -1.23
CA VAL A 122 -11.14 -3.31 -2.21
C VAL A 122 -11.54 -2.04 -1.49
N ILE A 123 -11.23 -0.87 -2.04
CA ILE A 123 -11.79 0.40 -1.59
C ILE A 123 -13.14 0.59 -2.30
N LYS A 124 -14.21 0.67 -1.51
CA LYS A 124 -15.55 0.94 -2.01
C LYS A 124 -16.16 2.11 -1.22
N ASN A 125 -16.59 3.16 -1.94
CA ASN A 125 -17.14 4.37 -1.33
C ASN A 125 -16.20 5.03 -0.30
N GLY A 126 -14.89 5.00 -0.54
CA GLY A 126 -13.88 5.55 0.35
C GLY A 126 -13.55 4.68 1.58
N TRP A 127 -14.14 3.50 1.72
CA TRP A 127 -13.88 2.57 2.81
C TRP A 127 -13.19 1.31 2.33
N ILE A 128 -12.23 0.84 3.10
CA ILE A 128 -11.51 -0.42 2.82
C ILE A 128 -12.41 -1.57 3.25
N GLN A 129 -12.83 -2.41 2.29
CA GLN A 129 -13.41 -3.72 2.56
C GLN A 129 -12.28 -4.74 2.57
N VAL A 130 -11.90 -5.16 3.76
CA VAL A 130 -10.72 -6.01 3.96
C VAL A 130 -11.12 -7.48 3.95
N TYR A 131 -10.39 -8.27 3.19
CA TYR A 131 -10.43 -9.73 3.22
C TYR A 131 -9.11 -10.23 3.77
N ILE A 132 -8.99 -10.30 5.11
CA ILE A 132 -7.80 -10.83 5.77
C ILE A 132 -8.00 -12.33 5.99
N ARG A 133 -6.97 -13.11 5.73
CA ARG A 133 -6.94 -14.53 6.07
C ARG A 133 -6.81 -14.67 7.59
N GLU A 134 -7.42 -15.69 8.17
CA GLU A 134 -7.37 -15.95 9.62
C GLU A 134 -5.95 -16.19 10.15
N ASP A 135 -5.07 -16.75 9.30
CA ASP A 135 -3.66 -17.04 9.61
C ASP A 135 -2.71 -15.85 9.35
N HIS A 136 -3.24 -14.71 8.91
CA HIS A 136 -2.46 -13.50 8.69
C HIS A 136 -2.55 -12.53 9.88
N PRO A 137 -1.46 -11.80 10.18
CA PRO A 137 -1.47 -10.80 11.23
C PRO A 137 -2.47 -9.68 10.92
N LYS A 138 -3.09 -9.14 11.95
CA LYS A 138 -3.95 -7.96 11.82
C LYS A 138 -3.13 -6.77 11.35
N TRP A 139 -3.74 -5.92 10.52
CA TRP A 139 -3.11 -4.69 10.07
C TRP A 139 -3.42 -3.56 11.03
N ASN A 140 -2.37 -2.90 11.48
CA ASN A 140 -2.47 -1.57 12.03
C ASN A 140 -1.91 -0.62 10.97
N GLU A 141 -2.79 0.07 10.27
CA GLU A 141 -2.37 1.27 9.58
C GLU A 141 -2.08 2.27 10.69
N TYR A 142 -0.90 2.88 10.64
CA TYR A 142 -0.69 4.13 11.33
C TYR A 142 -1.60 5.14 10.64
N SER A 143 -2.87 4.92 10.87
CA SER A 143 -3.89 5.79 10.36
C SER A 143 -3.96 6.92 11.35
N TYR A 144 -4.10 8.01 10.87
CA TYR A 144 -4.73 9.21 11.29
C TYR A 144 -5.92 9.03 12.26
N GLU A 145 -6.15 7.84 12.84
CA GLU A 145 -7.28 7.53 13.72
C GLU A 145 -7.22 8.28 15.04
N ASP A 146 -6.03 8.65 15.50
CA ASP A 146 -5.85 9.57 16.63
C ASP A 146 -6.10 11.03 16.27
N TRP A 147 -6.41 11.31 15.01
CA TRP A 147 -6.63 12.67 14.54
C TRP A 147 -8.12 12.91 14.35
N LYS A 148 -8.72 13.74 15.19
CA LYS A 148 -10.06 14.27 14.92
C LYS A 148 -10.08 14.87 13.53
N VAL A 149 -11.15 14.63 12.76
CA VAL A 149 -11.29 15.06 11.35
C VAL A 149 -10.87 16.53 11.12
N GLY A 150 -11.11 17.43 12.07
CA GLY A 150 -10.67 18.82 12.03
C GLY A 150 -9.15 19.00 12.12
N ASP A 151 -8.43 18.10 12.76
CA ASP A 151 -6.98 18.14 12.87
C ASP A 151 -6.32 17.56 11.62
N VAL A 152 -6.95 16.58 10.97
CA VAL A 152 -6.51 16.04 9.67
C VAL A 152 -6.48 17.16 8.62
N ILE A 153 -7.54 17.94 8.48
CA ILE A 153 -7.61 19.03 7.50
C ILE A 153 -6.58 20.13 7.81
N LYS A 154 -6.43 20.53 9.07
CA LYS A 154 -5.44 21.53 9.50
C LYS A 154 -4.00 21.04 9.34
N ASN A 155 -3.76 19.78 9.61
CA ASN A 155 -2.43 19.19 9.57
C ASN A 155 -2.04 18.74 8.16
N PHE A 156 -2.99 18.38 7.27
CA PHE A 156 -2.73 18.05 5.86
C PHE A 156 -2.07 19.21 5.11
N THR A 157 -2.39 20.45 5.47
CA THR A 157 -1.74 21.63 4.90
C THR A 157 -0.46 22.03 5.65
N LYS A 158 -0.29 21.61 6.90
CA LYS A 158 0.81 22.04 7.77
C LYS A 158 1.92 21.00 7.89
N TYR A 159 1.58 19.71 7.83
CA TYR A 159 2.54 18.62 7.97
C TYR A 159 2.39 17.61 6.83
N PRO A 160 3.23 17.68 5.79
CA PRO A 160 3.31 16.66 4.75
C PRO A 160 3.52 15.26 5.34
N ILE A 161 3.11 14.22 4.63
CA ILE A 161 3.18 12.81 5.08
C ILE A 161 4.56 12.46 5.65
N LYS A 162 5.64 12.92 5.01
CA LYS A 162 7.02 12.66 5.45
C LYS A 162 7.34 13.27 6.81
N GLU A 163 6.92 14.51 7.07
CA GLU A 163 7.15 15.17 8.36
C GLU A 163 6.41 14.48 9.49
N ASN A 164 5.20 13.99 9.20
CA ASN A 164 4.45 13.18 10.15
C ASN A 164 5.14 11.85 10.44
N ALA A 165 5.64 11.17 9.41
CA ALA A 165 6.36 9.91 9.58
C ALA A 165 7.60 10.10 10.46
N ILE A 166 8.43 11.11 10.19
CA ILE A 166 9.62 11.43 11.00
C ILE A 166 9.26 11.62 12.48
N LYS A 167 8.13 12.26 12.74
CA LYS A 167 7.67 12.53 14.12
C LYS A 167 7.17 11.28 14.83
N HIS A 168 6.47 10.40 14.12
CA HIS A 168 5.69 9.32 14.73
C HIS A 168 6.31 7.93 14.59
N ASN A 169 7.15 7.67 13.58
CA ASN A 169 7.77 6.37 13.41
C ASN A 169 8.55 5.87 14.64
N PRO A 170 9.29 6.71 15.38
CA PRO A 170 9.96 6.27 16.61
C PRO A 170 8.98 5.73 17.66
N THR A 171 7.81 6.37 17.80
CA THR A 171 6.76 5.93 18.75
C THR A 171 6.15 4.60 18.32
N ILE A 172 5.92 4.40 17.02
CA ILE A 172 5.39 3.13 16.49
C ILE A 172 6.35 1.98 16.81
N THR A 173 7.65 2.20 16.70
CA THR A 173 8.66 1.17 17.00
C THR A 173 8.54 0.67 18.44
N GLU A 174 8.21 1.53 19.41
CA GLU A 174 7.97 1.13 20.79
C GLU A 174 6.70 0.27 20.94
N TYR A 175 5.65 0.57 20.20
CA TYR A 175 4.42 -0.24 20.20
C TYR A 175 4.61 -1.60 19.53
N MET A 176 5.40 -1.69 18.48
CA MET A 176 5.67 -2.94 17.75
C MET A 176 6.31 -4.01 18.62
N ILE A 177 7.10 -3.63 19.61
CA ILE A 177 7.72 -4.57 20.56
C ILE A 177 6.65 -5.25 21.42
N LYS A 178 5.48 -4.65 21.57
CA LYS A 178 4.38 -5.12 22.43
C LYS A 178 3.31 -5.93 21.70
N THR A 179 3.31 -5.93 20.37
CA THR A 179 2.24 -6.50 19.51
C THR A 179 2.85 -7.35 18.39
N GLU A 180 3.42 -8.52 18.76
CA GLU A 180 4.16 -9.37 17.81
C GLU A 180 3.29 -9.90 16.65
N ASP A 181 1.97 -10.07 16.87
CA ASP A 181 1.03 -10.62 15.89
C ASP A 181 0.44 -9.57 14.92
N GLU A 182 0.82 -8.31 15.06
CA GLU A 182 0.27 -7.23 14.25
C GLU A 182 1.26 -6.75 13.19
N VAL A 183 0.72 -6.27 12.06
CA VAL A 183 1.49 -5.57 11.04
C VAL A 183 1.29 -4.08 11.21
N TRP A 184 2.39 -3.35 11.33
CA TRP A 184 2.40 -1.89 11.37
C TRP A 184 2.81 -1.35 10.01
N LEU A 185 1.88 -0.73 9.31
CA LEU A 185 2.10 -0.12 7.99
C LEU A 185 2.58 1.32 8.19
N MET A 186 3.84 1.55 7.89
CA MET A 186 4.52 2.82 8.13
C MET A 186 4.78 3.58 6.84
N ASP A 187 4.62 4.90 6.92
CA ASP A 187 5.11 5.82 5.91
C ASP A 187 6.60 6.13 6.14
N PHE A 188 7.36 6.36 5.07
CA PHE A 188 8.78 6.73 5.13
C PHE A 188 9.58 5.92 6.15
N ILE A 189 9.57 4.62 5.99
CA ILE A 189 10.13 3.62 6.92
C ILE A 189 11.60 3.83 7.30
N ASN A 190 12.32 4.67 6.59
CA ASN A 190 13.73 5.01 6.83
C ASN A 190 13.93 6.24 7.74
N HIS A 191 12.89 6.74 8.37
CA HIS A 191 12.91 7.91 9.25
C HIS A 191 12.37 7.63 10.65
#